data_a471ed47d0e2b4a338f6d391127aeafa
#
_entry.id   a471ed47d0e2b4a338f6d391127aeafa
#
_cell.length_a   1.000
_cell.length_b   1.000
_cell.length_c   1.000
_cell.angle_alpha   90.00
_cell.angle_beta   90.00
_cell.angle_gamma   90.00
#
_symmetry.space_group_name_H-M   'P 1'
#
loop_
_entity.id
_entity.type
_entity.pdbx_description
1 polymer ?
#
loop_
_entity_poly.entity_id
_entity_poly.type
_entity_poly.pdbx_seq_one_letter_code
_entity_poly.pdbx_strand_id
1 'polypeptide(L)' 'MDREGIGKIRRAELLARLSALDRQIEAQAERVRHGRERGWEVALSEQRLITLQESRDLYRSALKHLLGDDLPNEPRIE' A
#
# COMPACT_ATOMS: atom_id res chain seq x y z
N MET A 1 12.18 -1.02 27.80
CA MET A 1 12.03 -1.06 26.38
C MET A 1 11.33 0.17 25.88
N ASP A 2 11.87 0.69 24.85
CA ASP A 2 11.50 1.99 24.41
C ASP A 2 10.34 1.93 23.44
N ARG A 3 9.25 2.58 23.78
CA ARG A 3 8.10 2.61 22.91
C ARG A 3 8.39 3.28 21.59
N GLU A 4 9.24 4.28 21.65
CA GLU A 4 9.58 5.00 20.42
C GLU A 4 10.34 4.10 19.47
N GLY A 5 11.19 3.23 20.01
CA GLY A 5 11.91 2.30 19.18
C GLY A 5 11.00 1.34 18.48
N ILE A 6 9.98 0.86 19.20
CA ILE A 6 9.02 -0.06 18.61
C ILE A 6 8.22 0.63 17.52
N GLY A 7 7.80 1.86 17.76
CA GLY A 7 7.07 2.62 16.76
C GLY A 7 7.86 2.87 15.51
N LYS A 8 9.16 3.16 15.67
CA LYS A 8 10.03 3.42 14.52
C LYS A 8 10.22 2.16 13.69
N ILE A 9 10.40 1.02 14.35
CA ILE A 9 10.58 -0.23 13.65
C ILE A 9 9.32 -0.56 12.86
N ARG A 10 8.17 -0.39 13.48
CA ARG A 10 6.91 -0.68 12.81
C ARG A 10 6.69 0.23 11.61
N ARG A 11 7.03 1.50 11.76
CA ARG A 11 6.88 2.44 10.67
C ARG A 11 7.79 2.07 9.50
N ALA A 12 9.03 1.71 9.80
CA ALA A 12 9.98 1.31 8.78
C ALA A 12 9.50 0.06 8.05
N GLU A 13 8.95 -0.89 8.79
CA GLU A 13 8.39 -2.09 8.18
C GLU A 13 7.25 -1.77 7.25
N LEU A 14 6.34 -0.90 7.69
CA LEU A 14 5.20 -0.53 6.86
C LEU A 14 5.64 0.18 5.59
N LEU A 15 6.62 1.07 5.73
CA LEU A 15 7.13 1.77 4.55
C LEU A 15 7.79 0.81 3.58
N ALA A 16 8.54 -0.16 4.09
CA ALA A 16 9.19 -1.14 3.24
C ALA A 16 8.15 -1.99 2.50
N ARG A 17 7.08 -2.37 3.19
CA ARG A 17 6.03 -3.16 2.57
C ARG A 17 5.26 -2.36 1.54
N LEU A 18 5.02 -1.07 1.83
CA LEU A 18 4.38 -0.21 0.86
C LEU A 18 5.21 -0.07 -0.40
N SER A 19 6.52 0.11 -0.26
CA SER A 19 7.41 0.17 -1.42
C SER A 19 7.34 -1.10 -2.24
N ALA A 20 7.36 -2.25 -1.56
CA ALA A 20 7.27 -3.53 -2.26
C ALA A 20 5.94 -3.68 -2.98
N LEU A 21 4.85 -3.27 -2.31
CA LEU A 21 3.52 -3.34 -2.93
C LEU A 21 3.43 -2.42 -4.13
N ASP A 22 3.97 -1.22 -4.04
CA ASP A 22 3.94 -0.30 -5.17
C ASP A 22 4.64 -0.90 -6.39
N ARG A 23 5.77 -1.56 -6.18
CA ARG A 23 6.46 -2.22 -7.29
C ARG A 23 5.64 -3.36 -7.87
N GLN A 24 5.02 -4.14 -6.98
CA GLN A 24 4.18 -5.24 -7.43
C GLN A 24 2.96 -4.74 -8.20
N ILE A 25 2.38 -3.64 -7.73
CA ILE A 25 1.24 -3.05 -8.40
C ILE A 25 1.63 -2.57 -9.79
N GLU A 26 2.77 -1.89 -9.89
CA GLU A 26 3.24 -1.44 -11.19
C GLU A 26 3.49 -2.59 -12.15
N ALA A 27 4.13 -3.64 -11.67
CA ALA A 27 4.41 -4.80 -12.50
C ALA A 27 3.12 -5.49 -12.92
N GLN A 28 2.16 -5.58 -12.02
CA GLN A 28 0.90 -6.24 -12.33
C GLN A 28 0.06 -5.39 -13.30
N ALA A 29 0.08 -4.09 -13.11
CA ALA A 29 -0.63 -3.20 -14.03
C ALA A 29 -0.06 -3.28 -15.44
N GLU A 30 1.26 -3.41 -15.54
CA GLU A 30 1.92 -3.60 -16.82
C GLU A 30 1.46 -4.89 -17.50
N ARG A 31 1.36 -5.95 -16.72
CA ARG A 31 0.89 -7.23 -17.24
C ARG A 31 -0.52 -7.16 -17.76
N VAL A 32 -1.39 -6.47 -17.01
CA VAL A 32 -2.78 -6.32 -17.44
C VAL A 32 -2.83 -5.54 -18.74
N ARG A 33 -2.11 -4.43 -18.80
CA ARG A 33 -2.11 -3.61 -19.99
C ARG A 33 -1.59 -4.38 -21.19
N HIS A 34 -0.48 -5.08 -21.01
CA HIS A 34 0.14 -5.85 -22.08
C HIS A 34 -0.79 -6.95 -22.56
N GLY A 35 -1.43 -7.64 -21.61
CA GLY A 35 -2.36 -8.70 -21.97
C GLY A 35 -3.55 -8.17 -22.74
N ARG A 36 -4.08 -7.01 -22.34
CA ARG A 36 -5.19 -6.42 -23.06
C ARG A 36 -4.82 -6.03 -24.49
N GLU A 37 -3.63 -5.49 -24.65
CA GLU A 37 -3.15 -5.11 -25.97
C GLU A 37 -3.02 -6.31 -26.89
N ARG A 38 -2.70 -7.46 -26.32
CA ARG A 38 -2.54 -8.68 -27.09
C ARG A 38 -3.83 -9.51 -27.18
N GLY A 39 -4.87 -9.05 -26.54
CA GLY A 39 -6.14 -9.78 -26.55
C GLY A 39 -6.17 -10.99 -25.66
N TRP A 40 -5.27 -11.04 -24.67
CA TRP A 40 -5.24 -12.16 -23.73
C TRP A 40 -6.31 -12.01 -22.67
N GLU A 41 -6.66 -13.14 -22.06
CA GLU A 41 -7.55 -13.12 -20.91
C GLU A 41 -6.80 -12.56 -19.71
N VAL A 42 -7.31 -11.45 -19.16
CA VAL A 42 -6.62 -10.78 -18.08
C VAL A 42 -7.44 -10.71 -16.79
N ALA A 43 -8.55 -11.44 -16.73
CA ALA A 43 -9.43 -11.35 -15.57
C ALA A 43 -8.72 -11.67 -14.27
N LEU A 44 -7.92 -12.74 -14.24
CA LEU A 44 -7.19 -13.11 -13.04
C LEU A 44 -6.12 -12.08 -12.70
N SER A 45 -5.47 -11.53 -13.72
CA SER A 45 -4.46 -10.51 -13.51
C SER A 45 -5.08 -9.24 -12.95
N GLU A 46 -6.26 -8.87 -13.44
CA GLU A 46 -6.98 -7.72 -12.92
C GLU A 46 -7.39 -7.94 -11.48
N GLN A 47 -7.87 -9.13 -11.17
CA GLN A 47 -8.26 -9.47 -9.81
C GLN A 47 -7.07 -9.36 -8.87
N ARG A 48 -5.93 -9.84 -9.30
CA ARG A 48 -4.71 -9.74 -8.50
C ARG A 48 -4.30 -8.30 -8.29
N LEU A 49 -4.44 -7.48 -9.31
CA LEU A 49 -4.14 -6.06 -9.20
C LEU A 49 -5.03 -5.39 -8.16
N ILE A 50 -6.30 -5.69 -8.18
CA ILE A 50 -7.24 -5.13 -7.21
C ILE A 50 -6.84 -5.54 -5.79
N THR A 51 -6.51 -6.81 -5.61
CA THR A 51 -6.09 -7.30 -4.30
C THR A 51 -4.84 -6.58 -3.81
N LEU A 52 -3.88 -6.35 -4.69
CA LEU A 52 -2.67 -5.63 -4.33
C LEU A 52 -2.98 -4.19 -3.94
N GLN A 53 -3.87 -3.55 -4.68
CA GLN A 53 -4.25 -2.18 -4.39
C GLN A 53 -4.97 -2.07 -3.05
N GLU A 54 -5.82 -3.04 -2.75
CA GLU A 54 -6.50 -3.08 -1.47
C GLU A 54 -5.53 -3.27 -0.32
N SER A 55 -4.54 -4.14 -0.51
CA SER A 55 -3.50 -4.32 0.50
C SER A 55 -2.71 -3.05 0.71
N ARG A 56 -2.38 -2.35 -0.36
CA ARG A 56 -1.66 -1.09 -0.26
C ARG A 56 -2.46 -0.08 0.55
N ASP A 57 -3.76 -0.01 0.30
CA ASP A 57 -4.60 0.92 1.02
C ASP A 57 -4.65 0.60 2.51
N LEU A 58 -4.68 -0.68 2.85
CA LEU A 58 -4.65 -1.08 4.25
C LEU A 58 -3.34 -0.68 4.92
N TYR A 59 -2.22 -0.89 4.24
CA TYR A 59 -0.94 -0.50 4.80
C TYR A 59 -0.81 1.01 4.93
N ARG A 60 -1.33 1.75 3.98
CA ARG A 60 -1.34 3.21 4.07
C ARG A 60 -2.17 3.69 5.24
N SER A 61 -3.31 3.05 5.46
CA SER A 61 -4.15 3.37 6.59
C SER A 61 -3.44 3.11 7.90
N ALA A 62 -2.76 1.96 7.99
CA ALA A 62 -2.02 1.62 9.20
C ALA A 62 -0.91 2.64 9.45
N LEU A 63 -0.21 3.03 8.41
CA LEU A 63 0.86 4.01 8.53
C LEU A 63 0.30 5.36 8.98
N LYS A 64 -0.83 5.73 8.41
CA LYS A 64 -1.49 6.98 8.77
C LYS A 64 -1.86 6.99 10.24
N HIS A 65 -2.35 5.87 10.74
CA HIS A 65 -2.67 5.77 12.16
C HIS A 65 -1.43 5.92 13.04
N LEU A 66 -0.33 5.33 12.64
CA LEU A 66 0.91 5.48 13.40
C LEU A 66 1.39 6.91 13.41
N LEU A 67 1.31 7.58 12.27
CA LEU A 67 1.71 8.97 12.19
C LEU A 67 0.73 9.86 12.92
N GLY A 68 -0.55 9.51 12.88
CA GLY A 68 -1.57 10.30 13.51
C GLY A 68 -1.42 10.38 15.00
N ASP A 69 -0.85 9.34 15.62
CA ASP A 69 -0.62 9.36 17.05
C ASP A 69 0.45 10.36 17.45
N ASP A 70 1.37 10.64 16.53
CA ASP A 70 2.47 11.56 16.79
C ASP A 70 2.21 12.97 16.34
N LEU A 71 1.25 13.17 15.46
CA LEU A 71 0.98 14.48 14.92
C LEU A 71 -0.12 15.14 15.70
N PRO A 72 -0.02 16.45 15.84
CA PRO A 72 -1.13 17.19 16.45
C PRO A 72 -2.34 17.00 15.57
N ASN A 73 -3.45 16.90 16.19
CA ASN A 73 -4.67 16.70 15.47
C ASN A 73 -4.91 17.77 14.50
N GLU A 74 -5.11 17.38 13.29
CA GLU A 74 -5.53 18.33 12.31
C GLU A 74 -6.89 18.78 12.63
N PRO A 75 -7.11 20.07 12.58
CA PRO A 75 -8.45 20.58 12.81
C PRO A 75 -9.34 20.02 11.74
N ARG A 76 -10.29 19.27 12.21
CA ARG A 76 -11.26 18.77 11.31
C ARG A 76 -12.15 19.85 10.94
N ILE A 77 -12.28 20.03 9.72
CA ILE A 77 -13.22 21.01 9.28
C ILE A 77 -14.49 20.32 9.01
N GLU A 78 -15.37 20.52 9.84
CA GLU A 78 -16.67 19.91 9.63
C GLU A 78 -17.67 20.86 9.25
#